data_5851636777b1f7004eacec8f10ce5eab
#
_entry.id   5851636777b1f7004eacec8f10ce5eab
#
_cell.length_a   1.000
_cell.length_b   1.000
_cell.length_c   1.000
_cell.angle_alpha   90.00
_cell.angle_beta   90.00
_cell.angle_gamma   90.00
#
_symmetry.space_group_name_H-M   'P 1'
#
loop_
_entity.id
_entity.type
_entity.pdbx_description
1 polymer ?
#
loop_
_entity_poly.entity_id
_entity_poly.type
_entity_poly.pdbx_seq_one_letter_code
_entity_poly.pdbx_strand_id
1 'polypeptide(L)'
;MPAAGFALQKALYATLSGNAGVVAALGGARVYDDVPSRTEFPYITFGQSTARDWSTGTEPGREHTITLHVWSRGRGQQTDDVMAAAETALHDAALTLDGHRLINLRHEFSDARREPDGETYHGIARYRAVTEPL
;
A
#
# COMPACT_ATOMS: atom_id res chain seq x y z
N MET A 1 8.28 -11.23 -18.40
CA MET A 1 7.13 -11.06 -17.47
C MET A 1 7.64 -10.71 -16.09
N PRO A 2 7.20 -9.62 -15.47
CA PRO A 2 7.66 -9.25 -14.13
C PRO A 2 7.19 -10.25 -13.07
N ALA A 3 7.91 -10.32 -11.96
CA ALA A 3 7.49 -11.12 -10.82
C ALA A 3 6.15 -10.59 -10.29
N ALA A 4 5.34 -11.47 -9.72
CA ALA A 4 4.01 -11.12 -9.21
C ALA A 4 4.08 -9.99 -8.16
N GLY A 5 5.05 -10.06 -7.24
CA GLY A 5 5.22 -9.02 -6.22
C GLY A 5 5.54 -7.65 -6.79
N PHE A 6 6.38 -7.59 -7.82
CA PHE A 6 6.69 -6.34 -8.49
C PHE A 6 5.49 -5.80 -9.27
N ALA A 7 4.78 -6.66 -9.98
CA ALA A 7 3.59 -6.27 -10.73
C ALA A 7 2.52 -5.71 -9.78
N LEU A 8 2.35 -6.34 -8.62
CA LEU A 8 1.41 -5.89 -7.60
C LEU A 8 1.81 -4.53 -7.03
N GLN A 9 3.07 -4.36 -6.64
CA GLN A 9 3.55 -3.07 -6.10
C GLN A 9 3.38 -1.94 -7.11
N LYS A 10 3.68 -2.20 -8.38
CA LYS A 10 3.53 -1.22 -9.44
C LYS A 10 2.07 -0.79 -9.59
N ALA A 11 1.14 -1.74 -9.54
CA ALA A 11 -0.29 -1.44 -9.63
C ALA A 11 -0.78 -0.66 -8.40
N LEU A 12 -0.30 -1.02 -7.21
CA LEU A 12 -0.64 -0.28 -5.98
C LEU A 12 -0.11 1.15 -6.03
N TYR A 13 1.11 1.34 -6.48
CA TYR A 13 1.70 2.67 -6.63
C TYR A 13 0.86 3.53 -7.57
N ALA A 14 0.50 3.00 -8.73
CA ALA A 14 -0.30 3.72 -9.71
C ALA A 14 -1.69 4.07 -9.17
N THR A 15 -2.31 3.14 -8.46
CA THR A 15 -3.64 3.35 -7.88
C THR A 15 -3.61 4.42 -6.80
N LEU A 16 -2.66 4.34 -5.88
CA LEU A 16 -2.56 5.33 -4.79
C LEU A 16 -2.19 6.71 -5.31
N SER A 17 -1.23 6.79 -6.24
CA SER A 17 -0.77 8.06 -6.80
C SER A 17 -1.84 8.75 -7.63
N GLY A 18 -2.74 7.98 -8.25
CA GLY A 18 -3.78 8.50 -9.11
C GLY A 18 -5.15 8.62 -8.45
N ASN A 19 -5.29 8.20 -7.19
CA ASN A 19 -6.59 8.24 -6.51
C ASN A 19 -6.82 9.63 -5.91
N ALA A 20 -7.94 10.26 -6.29
CA ALA A 20 -8.25 11.63 -5.87
C ALA A 20 -8.34 11.78 -4.34
N GLY A 21 -8.93 10.79 -3.67
CA GLY A 21 -9.06 10.82 -2.20
C GLY A 21 -7.71 10.72 -1.49
N VAL A 22 -6.83 9.85 -1.98
CA VAL A 22 -5.48 9.69 -1.44
C VAL A 22 -4.65 10.96 -1.68
N VAL A 23 -4.69 11.49 -2.90
CA VAL A 23 -3.96 12.71 -3.26
C VAL A 23 -4.44 13.88 -2.41
N ALA A 24 -5.76 14.01 -2.20
CA ALA A 24 -6.31 15.06 -1.36
C ALA A 24 -5.85 14.94 0.10
N ALA A 25 -5.85 13.71 0.64
CA ALA A 25 -5.42 13.48 2.03
C ALA A 25 -3.92 13.75 2.21
N LEU A 26 -3.10 13.46 1.19
CA LEU A 26 -1.66 13.72 1.22
C LEU A 26 -1.30 15.16 0.87
N GLY A 27 -2.15 15.87 0.14
CA GLY A 27 -1.84 17.19 -0.38
C GLY A 27 -0.98 17.14 -1.64
N GLY A 28 -0.91 15.98 -2.30
CA GLY A 28 -0.15 15.75 -3.51
C GLY A 28 0.07 14.25 -3.72
N ALA A 29 0.65 13.87 -4.82
CA ALA A 29 0.92 12.47 -5.15
C ALA A 29 2.21 11.98 -4.44
N ARG A 30 2.21 12.01 -3.12
CA ARG A 30 3.39 11.71 -2.30
C ARG A 30 3.42 10.24 -1.87
N VAL A 31 3.56 9.37 -2.85
CA VAL A 31 3.69 7.91 -2.64
C VAL A 31 5.05 7.51 -3.19
N TYR A 32 5.88 6.89 -2.35
CA TYR A 32 7.28 6.64 -2.71
C TYR A 32 7.70 5.21 -2.42
N ASP A 33 8.53 4.66 -3.29
CA ASP A 33 9.33 3.48 -3.01
C ASP A 33 10.62 3.94 -2.31
N ASP A 34 11.33 4.90 -2.92
CA ASP A 34 12.47 5.58 -2.31
C ASP A 34 12.09 7.02 -2.00
N VAL A 35 12.21 7.42 -0.74
CA VAL A 35 11.80 8.74 -0.30
C VAL A 35 12.83 9.79 -0.74
N PRO A 36 12.42 10.83 -1.50
CA PRO A 36 13.34 11.91 -1.86
C PRO A 36 13.79 12.70 -0.63
N SER A 37 14.96 13.33 -0.74
CA SER A 37 15.42 14.27 0.29
C SER A 37 14.43 15.43 0.42
N ARG A 38 14.20 15.88 1.65
CA ARG A 38 13.34 17.04 1.95
C ARG A 38 11.89 16.81 1.49
N THR A 39 11.41 15.58 1.62
CA THR A 39 10.03 15.24 1.30
C THR A 39 9.08 15.92 2.28
N GLU A 40 7.99 16.48 1.75
CA GLU A 40 6.94 17.06 2.58
C GLU A 40 6.06 15.99 3.19
N PHE A 41 5.61 16.21 4.41
CA PHE A 41 4.62 15.37 5.06
C PHE A 41 3.21 15.83 4.69
N PRO A 42 2.21 14.95 4.69
CA PRO A 42 2.33 13.50 4.87
C PRO A 42 2.74 12.81 3.57
N TYR A 43 3.24 11.58 3.70
CA TYR A 43 3.55 10.75 2.54
C TYR A 43 3.40 9.27 2.88
N ILE A 44 3.29 8.46 1.84
CA ILE A 44 3.19 6.99 1.95
C ILE A 44 4.45 6.37 1.39
N THR A 45 4.98 5.36 2.07
CA THR A 45 6.08 4.53 1.56
C THR A 45 5.67 3.08 1.57
N PHE A 46 6.26 2.29 0.67
CA PHE A 46 6.12 0.86 0.68
C PHE A 46 7.13 0.27 1.67
N GLY A 47 6.64 -0.61 2.53
CA GLY A 47 7.48 -1.30 3.49
C GLY A 47 7.71 -2.73 3.08
N GLN A 48 7.82 -3.61 4.07
CA GLN A 48 8.05 -5.03 3.85
C GLN A 48 6.90 -5.64 3.07
N SER A 49 7.24 -6.45 2.08
CA SER A 49 6.26 -7.29 1.41
C SER A 49 6.76 -8.73 1.41
N THR A 50 5.82 -9.66 1.50
CA THR A 50 6.12 -11.09 1.42
C THR A 50 5.25 -11.71 0.36
N ALA A 51 5.74 -12.79 -0.23
CA ALA A 51 4.97 -13.59 -1.18
C ALA A 51 5.25 -15.05 -0.87
N ARG A 52 4.20 -15.84 -0.80
CA ARG A 52 4.35 -17.27 -0.56
C ARG A 52 3.44 -18.07 -1.48
N ASP A 53 3.74 -19.33 -1.65
CA ASP A 53 2.97 -20.22 -2.49
C ASP A 53 1.56 -20.41 -1.93
N TRP A 54 0.58 -20.25 -2.79
CA TRP A 54 -0.84 -20.42 -2.46
C TRP A 54 -1.51 -21.31 -3.51
N SER A 55 -0.71 -22.19 -4.13
CA SER A 55 -1.18 -23.04 -5.21
C SER A 55 -2.06 -24.16 -4.68
N THR A 56 -3.05 -24.55 -5.50
CA THR A 56 -3.81 -25.77 -5.29
C THR A 56 -3.16 -26.89 -6.09
N GLY A 57 -3.72 -28.11 -6.05
CA GLY A 57 -3.23 -29.22 -6.85
C GLY A 57 -3.34 -29.01 -8.35
N THR A 58 -4.20 -28.08 -8.79
CA THR A 58 -4.49 -27.85 -10.21
C THR A 58 -4.18 -26.43 -10.67
N GLU A 59 -4.04 -25.46 -9.76
CA GLU A 59 -3.86 -24.05 -10.12
C GLU A 59 -2.73 -23.41 -9.32
N PRO A 60 -1.80 -22.71 -10.01
CA PRO A 60 -0.78 -21.94 -9.30
C PRO A 60 -1.37 -20.68 -8.70
N GLY A 61 -0.82 -20.24 -7.59
CA GLY A 61 -1.23 -18.99 -6.93
C GLY A 61 -0.18 -18.54 -5.93
N ARG A 62 -0.26 -17.26 -5.57
CA ARG A 62 0.59 -16.66 -4.54
C ARG A 62 -0.24 -15.80 -3.60
N GLU A 63 0.10 -15.86 -2.34
CA GLU A 63 -0.43 -14.98 -1.33
C GLU A 63 0.62 -13.95 -0.99
N HIS A 64 0.22 -12.67 -1.01
CA HIS A 64 1.12 -11.56 -0.70
C HIS A 64 0.65 -10.85 0.56
N THR A 65 1.61 -10.40 1.36
CA THR A 65 1.37 -9.42 2.41
C THR A 65 2.13 -8.16 2.02
N ILE A 66 1.41 -7.04 1.94
CA ILE A 66 1.98 -5.76 1.56
C ILE A 66 1.82 -4.81 2.74
N THR A 67 2.90 -4.12 3.10
CA THR A 67 2.89 -3.14 4.18
C THR A 67 3.10 -1.75 3.59
N LEU A 68 2.20 -0.84 3.95
CA LEU A 68 2.34 0.58 3.65
C LEU A 68 2.66 1.31 4.94
N HIS A 69 3.53 2.31 4.85
CA HIS A 69 3.81 3.21 5.95
C HIS A 69 3.29 4.59 5.59
N VAL A 70 2.63 5.23 6.54
CA VAL A 70 2.14 6.60 6.41
C VAL A 70 2.90 7.44 7.42
N TRP A 71 3.51 8.51 6.95
CA TRP A 71 4.29 9.40 7.79
C TRP A 71 3.67 10.79 7.78
N SER A 72 3.39 11.34 8.96
CA SER A 72 2.82 12.68 9.05
C SER A 72 3.45 13.43 10.22
N ARG A 73 3.27 14.75 10.24
CA ARG A 73 3.72 15.63 11.33
C ARG A 73 2.63 16.61 11.68
N GLY A 74 2.53 16.93 12.95
CA GLY A 74 1.60 17.92 13.47
C GLY A 74 0.39 17.33 14.15
N ARG A 75 -0.42 16.55 13.44
CA ARG A 75 -1.65 15.99 14.02
C ARG A 75 -1.78 14.49 13.68
N GLY A 76 -2.10 13.71 14.73
CA GLY A 76 -2.29 12.27 14.56
C GLY A 76 -3.46 11.93 13.66
N GLN A 77 -4.51 12.77 13.63
CA GLN A 77 -5.66 12.54 12.76
C GLN A 77 -5.28 12.50 11.29
N GLN A 78 -4.24 13.24 10.88
CA GLN A 78 -3.79 13.23 9.49
C GLN A 78 -3.32 11.85 9.06
N THR A 79 -2.62 11.12 9.95
CA THR A 79 -2.21 9.74 9.68
C THR A 79 -3.43 8.85 9.43
N ASP A 80 -4.44 8.96 10.30
CA ASP A 80 -5.66 8.17 10.17
C ASP A 80 -6.42 8.51 8.89
N ASP A 81 -6.48 9.79 8.53
CA ASP A 81 -7.15 10.24 7.30
C ASP A 81 -6.49 9.65 6.05
N VAL A 82 -5.16 9.64 6.02
CA VAL A 82 -4.42 9.07 4.89
C VAL A 82 -4.64 7.55 4.82
N MET A 83 -4.57 6.87 5.97
CA MET A 83 -4.78 5.41 6.00
C MET A 83 -6.19 5.04 5.57
N ALA A 84 -7.20 5.82 5.98
CA ALA A 84 -8.58 5.60 5.58
C ALA A 84 -8.78 5.80 4.07
N ALA A 85 -8.16 6.84 3.51
CA ALA A 85 -8.22 7.10 2.07
C ALA A 85 -7.55 5.97 1.28
N ALA A 86 -6.42 5.47 1.76
CA ALA A 86 -5.73 4.35 1.12
C ALA A 86 -6.57 3.08 1.18
N GLU A 87 -7.20 2.81 2.32
CA GLU A 87 -8.08 1.65 2.47
C GLU A 87 -9.27 1.73 1.49
N THR A 88 -9.89 2.89 1.39
CA THR A 88 -11.01 3.10 0.44
C THR A 88 -10.55 2.84 -1.00
N ALA A 89 -9.32 3.22 -1.34
CA ALA A 89 -8.78 3.04 -2.68
C ALA A 89 -8.44 1.59 -2.98
N LEU A 90 -8.01 0.82 -1.98
CA LEU A 90 -7.41 -0.50 -2.19
C LEU A 90 -8.29 -1.68 -1.79
N HIS A 91 -9.10 -1.54 -0.73
CA HIS A 91 -9.87 -2.68 -0.22
C HIS A 91 -10.87 -3.17 -1.27
N ASP A 92 -10.78 -4.43 -1.62
CA ASP A 92 -11.60 -5.07 -2.66
C ASP A 92 -11.47 -4.41 -4.03
N ALA A 93 -10.38 -3.68 -4.27
CA ALA A 93 -10.16 -3.04 -5.56
C ALA A 93 -9.82 -4.06 -6.65
N ALA A 94 -10.33 -3.82 -7.85
CA ALA A 94 -10.00 -4.60 -9.03
C ALA A 94 -8.85 -3.90 -9.76
N LEU A 95 -7.64 -4.43 -9.63
CA LEU A 95 -6.46 -3.86 -10.25
C LEU A 95 -5.99 -4.75 -11.40
N THR A 96 -5.46 -4.12 -12.44
CA THR A 96 -4.84 -4.82 -13.56
C THR A 96 -3.35 -4.96 -13.28
N LEU A 97 -2.88 -6.20 -13.26
CA LEU A 97 -1.47 -6.52 -13.04
C LEU A 97 -0.82 -6.94 -14.36
N ASP A 98 0.43 -6.60 -14.51
CA ASP A 98 1.21 -6.99 -15.69
C ASP A 98 1.58 -8.48 -15.60
N GLY A 99 0.99 -9.31 -16.48
CA GLY A 99 1.27 -10.74 -16.55
C GLY A 99 0.63 -11.60 -15.47
N HIS A 100 -0.21 -11.03 -14.62
CA HIS A 100 -0.84 -11.74 -13.51
C HIS A 100 -2.28 -11.29 -13.36
N ARG A 101 -3.06 -12.08 -12.64
CA ARG A 101 -4.45 -11.76 -12.27
C ARG A 101 -4.53 -11.55 -10.77
N LEU A 102 -5.15 -10.46 -10.35
CA LEU A 102 -5.44 -10.23 -8.94
C LEU A 102 -6.76 -10.90 -8.59
N ILE A 103 -6.72 -11.87 -7.68
CA ILE A 103 -7.91 -12.59 -7.23
C ILE A 103 -8.63 -11.79 -6.15
N ASN A 104 -7.89 -11.29 -5.17
CA ASN A 104 -8.43 -10.38 -4.15
C ASN A 104 -7.34 -9.51 -3.59
N LEU A 105 -7.76 -8.39 -2.99
CA LEU A 105 -6.90 -7.46 -2.27
C LEU A 105 -7.71 -6.93 -1.11
N ARG A 106 -7.26 -7.18 0.12
CA ARG A 106 -8.03 -6.84 1.31
C ARG A 106 -7.15 -6.21 2.36
N HIS A 107 -7.71 -5.20 3.03
CA HIS A 107 -7.11 -4.62 4.22
C HIS A 107 -7.17 -5.64 5.36
N GLU A 108 -6.06 -5.82 6.08
CA GLU A 108 -5.97 -6.74 7.20
C GLU A 108 -5.81 -6.03 8.53
N PHE A 109 -4.99 -4.97 8.57
CA PHE A 109 -4.51 -4.44 9.83
C PHE A 109 -4.04 -3.01 9.63
N SER A 110 -4.31 -2.16 10.62
CA SER A 110 -3.76 -0.81 10.69
C SER A 110 -3.33 -0.51 12.11
N ASP A 111 -2.24 0.23 12.24
CA ASP A 111 -1.71 0.71 13.50
C ASP A 111 -1.16 2.11 13.29
N ALA A 112 -1.27 2.96 14.29
CA ALA A 112 -0.74 4.32 14.22
C ALA A 112 -0.17 4.69 15.58
N ARG A 113 0.99 5.34 15.55
CA ARG A 113 1.68 5.74 16.79
C ARG A 113 2.48 7.01 16.57
N ARG A 114 2.82 7.65 17.68
CA ARG A 114 3.74 8.78 17.68
C ARG A 114 5.16 8.25 17.80
N GLU A 115 6.06 8.77 16.97
CA GLU A 115 7.46 8.41 17.03
C GLU A 115 8.15 9.09 18.24
N PRO A 116 9.33 8.59 18.68
CA PRO A 116 10.03 9.14 19.84
C PRO A 116 10.41 10.62 19.73
N ASP A 117 10.50 11.18 18.51
CA ASP A 117 10.79 12.61 18.34
C ASP A 117 9.66 13.52 18.81
N GLY A 118 8.48 12.95 19.09
CA GLY A 118 7.33 13.69 19.61
C GLY A 118 6.54 14.46 18.58
N GLU A 119 7.00 14.53 17.33
CA GLU A 119 6.32 15.31 16.28
C GLU A 119 5.93 14.49 15.05
N THR A 120 6.55 13.34 14.84
CA THR A 120 6.24 12.46 13.70
C THR A 120 5.26 11.39 14.13
N TYR A 121 4.23 11.20 13.33
CA TYR A 121 3.27 10.10 13.48
C TYR A 121 3.52 9.08 12.38
N HIS A 122 3.46 7.82 12.74
CA HIS A 122 3.75 6.71 11.84
C HIS A 122 2.57 5.74 11.83
N GLY A 123 1.94 5.62 10.69
CA GLY A 123 0.89 4.63 10.46
C GLY A 123 1.44 3.45 9.70
N ILE A 124 0.98 2.26 10.05
CA ILE A 124 1.31 1.03 9.34
C ILE A 124 -0.01 0.41 8.91
N ALA A 125 -0.15 0.15 7.61
CA ALA A 125 -1.33 -0.52 7.07
C ALA A 125 -0.87 -1.76 6.32
N ARG A 126 -1.50 -2.90 6.61
CA ARG A 126 -1.14 -4.16 6.01
C ARG A 126 -2.31 -4.69 5.19
N TYR A 127 -1.99 -5.14 3.96
CA TYR A 127 -2.96 -5.67 3.02
C TYR A 127 -2.55 -7.07 2.62
N ARG A 128 -3.55 -7.90 2.36
CA ARG A 128 -3.35 -9.25 1.83
C ARG A 128 -3.88 -9.30 0.41
N ALA A 129 -3.12 -9.90 -0.48
CA ALA A 129 -3.53 -10.09 -1.87
C ALA A 129 -3.27 -11.53 -2.28
N VAL A 130 -4.09 -12.03 -3.19
CA VAL A 130 -3.85 -13.31 -3.84
C VAL A 130 -3.78 -13.06 -5.34
N THR A 131 -2.73 -13.58 -5.97
CA THR A 131 -2.52 -13.46 -7.41
C THR A 131 -2.35 -14.84 -8.02
N GLU A 132 -2.62 -14.93 -9.33
CA GLU A 132 -2.30 -16.10 -10.12
C GLU A 132 -1.73 -15.64 -11.46
N PRO A 133 -0.91 -16.47 -12.13
CA PRO A 133 -0.43 -16.11 -13.47
C PRO A 133 -1.57 -16.14 -14.47
N LEU A 134 -1.44 -15.33 -15.50
CA LEU A 134 -2.38 -15.34 -16.63
C LEU A 134 -2.21 -16.59 -17.48
#